data_b8aae6a12b184658f3f077d9e6c3d60f
#
_entry.id   b8aae6a12b184658f3f077d9e6c3d60f
#
_cell.length_a   1.000
_cell.length_b   1.000
_cell.length_c   1.000
_cell.angle_alpha   90.00
_cell.angle_beta   90.00
_cell.angle_gamma   90.00
#
_symmetry.space_group_name_H-M   'P 1'
#
loop_
_entity.id
_entity.type
_entity.pdbx_description
1 polymer ?
#
loop_
_entity_poly.entity_id
_entity_poly.type
_entity_poly.pdbx_seq_one_letter_code
_entity_poly.pdbx_strand_id
1 'polypeptide(L)'
;MKKLMFAVVSGLLALTVSACGTGTDQAASTSGQSGAKKYVFGTDATYPPFEFEKDGKYVGIDIDLINAIAKEEGFEVEIKPMDFKGIIPAVQAKQLDGAIAGISINDKRKEILDFSEPYYQAGLSLVVREDNTTINGEADLAGKTIAIKKGTTGATFADELGQKYGATVKYFDDSPSMFQEVQNGNADVTIEDYPVISYKITVDPASKLKIVGDRLNGDHYGIAVLKGNKELQDKLNSGLKKLKENGKYDEIINTYLNTKK
;
A
#
# COMPACT_ATOMS: atom_id res chain seq x y z
N MET A 1 42.23 28.32 -46.13
CA MET A 1 42.81 29.63 -46.60
C MET A 1 42.09 30.76 -45.89
N LYS A 2 42.85 31.71 -45.35
CA LYS A 2 42.52 33.02 -44.79
C LYS A 2 41.79 32.96 -43.44
N LYS A 3 42.44 33.17 -42.30
CA LYS A 3 43.32 34.19 -41.71
C LYS A 3 42.60 35.51 -41.40
N LEU A 4 42.77 35.85 -40.15
CA LEU A 4 43.08 37.13 -39.51
C LEU A 4 41.88 37.90 -38.95
N MET A 5 41.93 38.69 -37.87
CA MET A 5 42.95 39.12 -36.90
C MET A 5 42.27 40.01 -35.87
N PHE A 6 42.76 39.96 -34.64
CA PHE A 6 42.96 40.99 -33.63
C PHE A 6 42.04 42.21 -33.48
N ALA A 7 41.60 42.49 -32.27
CA ALA A 7 41.98 43.76 -31.59
C ALA A 7 41.74 43.71 -30.07
N VAL A 8 42.81 43.90 -29.34
CA VAL A 8 42.94 44.19 -27.91
C VAL A 8 42.69 45.67 -27.72
N VAL A 9 41.86 46.07 -26.73
CA VAL A 9 41.96 47.43 -26.15
C VAL A 9 41.88 47.28 -24.64
N SER A 10 42.99 47.65 -24.02
CA SER A 10 43.19 47.92 -22.58
C SER A 10 42.72 49.30 -22.21
N GLY A 11 42.26 49.53 -21.00
CA GLY A 11 42.03 50.84 -20.41
C GLY A 11 41.52 50.70 -18.98
N LEU A 12 42.29 50.72 -18.10
CA LEU A 12 42.79 51.45 -16.97
C LEU A 12 41.74 52.13 -16.04
N LEU A 13 41.76 51.65 -14.80
CA LEU A 13 41.84 52.29 -13.48
C LEU A 13 40.89 53.46 -13.16
N ALA A 14 40.13 53.31 -12.09
CA ALA A 14 40.01 54.34 -11.04
C ALA A 14 39.57 53.70 -9.71
N LEU A 15 40.46 53.75 -8.73
CA LEU A 15 40.18 53.53 -7.30
C LEU A 15 39.47 54.78 -6.73
N THR A 16 38.37 54.58 -5.99
CA THR A 16 37.97 55.51 -4.94
C THR A 16 37.61 54.76 -3.68
N VAL A 17 38.42 55.04 -2.67
CA VAL A 17 38.20 54.67 -1.26
C VAL A 17 37.37 55.77 -0.62
N SER A 18 36.32 55.42 0.14
CA SER A 18 35.79 56.14 1.32
C SER A 18 34.36 55.58 1.58
N ALA A 19 33.86 55.35 2.74
CA ALA A 19 34.11 55.70 4.11
C ALA A 19 33.22 54.81 5.01
N CYS A 20 33.62 54.70 6.25
CA CYS A 20 32.87 54.04 7.35
C CYS A 20 31.42 54.52 7.45
N GLY A 21 30.51 53.53 7.62
CA GLY A 21 29.15 53.72 8.11
C GLY A 21 28.76 52.55 8.97
N THR A 22 28.74 52.76 10.26
CA THR A 22 28.17 51.88 11.30
C THR A 22 26.70 51.67 11.02
N GLY A 23 26.25 50.44 11.02
CA GLY A 23 24.80 50.22 11.03
C GLY A 23 24.37 48.79 10.84
N THR A 24 24.05 48.15 11.92
CA THR A 24 23.06 47.06 12.08
C THR A 24 23.23 45.84 11.18
N ASP A 25 23.66 44.78 11.83
CA ASP A 25 23.48 43.40 11.40
C ASP A 25 21.99 43.11 11.13
N GLN A 26 21.60 43.25 9.90
CA GLN A 26 20.36 42.68 9.40
C GLN A 26 20.68 41.25 8.97
N ALA A 27 20.57 40.36 9.93
CA ALA A 27 20.52 38.94 9.63
C ALA A 27 19.41 38.73 8.59
N ALA A 28 19.81 38.50 7.35
CA ALA A 28 18.92 38.00 6.31
C ALA A 28 18.44 36.67 6.78
N SER A 29 17.25 36.66 7.39
CA SER A 29 16.45 35.46 7.58
C SER A 29 16.13 34.93 6.18
N THR A 30 16.95 34.04 5.67
CA THR A 30 16.55 33.15 4.62
C THR A 30 15.43 32.28 5.21
N SER A 31 14.19 32.78 5.06
CA SER A 31 13.01 31.91 5.18
C SER A 31 13.15 30.89 4.09
N GLY A 32 13.89 29.81 4.38
CA GLY A 32 13.85 28.60 3.63
C GLY A 32 12.41 28.12 3.70
N GLN A 33 11.68 28.29 2.63
CA GLN A 33 10.41 27.66 2.39
C GLN A 33 10.72 26.15 2.32
N SER A 34 10.76 25.51 3.49
CA SER A 34 10.83 24.06 3.61
C SER A 34 9.51 23.55 3.07
N GLY A 35 9.48 23.22 1.78
CA GLY A 35 8.38 22.47 1.20
C GLY A 35 8.12 21.24 2.05
N ALA A 36 6.86 20.84 2.21
CA ALA A 36 6.51 19.66 2.96
C ALA A 36 7.30 18.45 2.43
N LYS A 37 7.84 17.63 3.33
CA LYS A 37 8.59 16.42 2.95
C LYS A 37 7.66 15.49 2.20
N LYS A 38 8.07 15.02 1.03
CA LYS A 38 7.30 14.11 0.19
C LYS A 38 7.79 12.69 0.41
N TYR A 39 6.85 11.76 0.65
CA TYR A 39 7.13 10.33 0.78
C TYR A 39 6.44 9.54 -0.33
N VAL A 40 7.11 8.52 -0.85
CA VAL A 40 6.62 7.62 -1.90
C VAL A 40 6.10 6.33 -1.25
N PHE A 41 4.81 6.06 -1.42
CA PHE A 41 4.17 4.84 -0.91
C PHE A 41 3.79 3.89 -2.03
N GLY A 42 4.20 2.63 -1.89
CA GLY A 42 3.75 1.55 -2.76
C GLY A 42 2.34 1.08 -2.41
N THR A 43 1.57 0.74 -3.43
CA THR A 43 0.23 0.18 -3.31
C THR A 43 -0.06 -0.81 -4.44
N ASP A 44 -1.08 -1.71 -4.24
CA ASP A 44 -1.53 -2.65 -5.25
C ASP A 44 -2.79 -2.16 -5.94
N ALA A 45 -2.97 -1.44 -6.82
CA ALA A 45 -4.19 -0.81 -7.36
C ALA A 45 -5.30 -1.77 -7.85
N THR A 46 -5.35 -3.02 -7.36
CA THR A 46 -6.30 -4.06 -7.79
C THR A 46 -7.04 -4.74 -6.63
N TYR A 47 -7.14 -4.09 -5.46
CA TYR A 47 -7.60 -4.69 -4.21
C TYR A 47 -8.75 -3.92 -3.52
N PRO A 48 -9.92 -3.76 -4.18
CA PRO A 48 -11.05 -3.09 -3.56
C PRO A 48 -11.55 -3.87 -2.32
N PRO A 49 -11.98 -3.18 -1.24
CA PRO A 49 -12.22 -1.73 -1.14
C PRO A 49 -11.01 -0.90 -0.66
N PHE A 50 -9.82 -1.51 -0.53
CA PHE A 50 -8.65 -0.86 0.08
C PHE A 50 -7.89 0.03 -0.91
N GLU A 51 -7.51 -0.50 -2.07
CA GLU A 51 -6.80 0.26 -3.09
C GLU A 51 -7.15 -0.25 -4.50
N PHE A 52 -7.70 0.61 -5.32
CA PHE A 52 -8.09 0.26 -6.69
C PHE A 52 -8.14 1.48 -7.59
N GLU A 53 -8.08 1.25 -8.90
CA GLU A 53 -8.25 2.30 -9.89
C GLU A 53 -9.74 2.47 -10.21
N LYS A 54 -10.20 3.73 -10.18
CA LYS A 54 -11.54 4.14 -10.60
C LYS A 54 -11.44 5.46 -11.35
N ASP A 55 -11.96 5.50 -12.57
CA ASP A 55 -11.98 6.70 -13.43
C ASP A 55 -10.59 7.35 -13.60
N GLY A 56 -9.54 6.52 -13.74
CA GLY A 56 -8.16 6.97 -13.89
C GLY A 56 -7.52 7.51 -12.60
N LYS A 57 -8.11 7.25 -11.43
CA LYS A 57 -7.59 7.65 -10.12
C LYS A 57 -7.49 6.47 -9.18
N TYR A 58 -6.46 6.47 -8.35
CA TYR A 58 -6.37 5.52 -7.25
C TYR A 58 -7.24 5.98 -6.10
N VAL A 59 -8.10 5.09 -5.63
CA VAL A 59 -9.08 5.32 -4.56
C VAL A 59 -9.13 4.09 -3.65
N GLY A 60 -9.82 4.22 -2.53
CA GLY A 60 -10.00 3.15 -1.56
C GLY A 60 -9.61 3.56 -0.15
N ILE A 61 -9.88 2.69 0.79
CA ILE A 61 -9.61 2.93 2.22
C ILE A 61 -8.15 3.31 2.44
N ASP A 62 -7.22 2.57 1.87
CA ASP A 62 -5.78 2.77 2.03
C ASP A 62 -5.32 4.10 1.44
N ILE A 63 -5.82 4.42 0.25
CA ILE A 63 -5.48 5.67 -0.44
C ILE A 63 -5.99 6.90 0.33
N ASP A 64 -7.24 6.85 0.78
CA ASP A 64 -7.83 7.95 1.52
C ASP A 64 -7.21 8.08 2.92
N LEU A 65 -6.86 6.95 3.55
CA LEU A 65 -6.24 6.92 4.87
C LEU A 65 -4.84 7.55 4.84
N ILE A 66 -3.98 7.14 3.91
CA ILE A 66 -2.62 7.69 3.84
C ILE A 66 -2.62 9.18 3.48
N ASN A 67 -3.51 9.62 2.60
CA ASN A 67 -3.66 11.03 2.26
C ASN A 67 -4.17 11.86 3.46
N ALA A 68 -5.11 11.32 4.23
CA ALA A 68 -5.61 11.98 5.44
C ALA A 68 -4.53 12.06 6.53
N ILE A 69 -3.76 10.98 6.75
CA ILE A 69 -2.60 10.99 7.65
C ILE A 69 -1.58 12.04 7.22
N ALA A 70 -1.23 12.08 5.93
CA ALA A 70 -0.27 13.04 5.39
C ALA A 70 -0.68 14.49 5.65
N LYS A 71 -1.97 14.78 5.48
CA LYS A 71 -2.54 16.10 5.76
C LYS A 71 -2.44 16.48 7.23
N GLU A 72 -2.75 15.54 8.15
CA GLU A 72 -2.65 15.76 9.60
C GLU A 72 -1.21 15.94 10.10
N GLU A 73 -0.24 15.28 9.45
CA GLU A 73 1.16 15.26 9.87
C GLU A 73 2.06 16.21 9.03
N GLY A 74 1.48 16.94 8.08
CA GLY A 74 2.18 17.98 7.32
C GLY A 74 3.24 17.45 6.36
N PHE A 75 2.97 16.34 5.67
CA PHE A 75 3.81 15.81 4.60
C PHE A 75 2.99 15.55 3.33
N GLU A 76 3.69 15.33 2.21
CA GLU A 76 3.06 14.98 0.93
C GLU A 76 3.23 13.47 0.64
N VAL A 77 2.29 12.90 -0.09
CA VAL A 77 2.32 11.50 -0.52
C VAL A 77 2.34 11.42 -2.04
N GLU A 78 3.21 10.56 -2.55
CA GLU A 78 3.15 10.04 -3.92
C GLU A 78 2.76 8.56 -3.86
N ILE A 79 1.67 8.20 -4.52
CA ILE A 79 1.24 6.80 -4.65
C ILE A 79 1.91 6.18 -5.86
N LYS A 80 2.60 5.07 -5.65
CA LYS A 80 3.26 4.29 -6.71
C LYS A 80 2.65 2.90 -6.82
N PRO A 81 1.77 2.66 -7.79
CA PRO A 81 1.15 1.36 -7.98
C PRO A 81 2.16 0.35 -8.52
N MET A 82 2.06 -0.89 -8.04
CA MET A 82 2.87 -2.03 -8.50
C MET A 82 2.25 -3.35 -8.05
N ASP A 83 2.69 -4.47 -8.65
CA ASP A 83 2.29 -5.80 -8.17
C ASP A 83 2.62 -5.98 -6.70
N PHE A 84 1.68 -6.54 -5.92
CA PHE A 84 1.83 -6.74 -4.47
C PHE A 84 3.14 -7.44 -4.09
N LYS A 85 3.54 -8.47 -4.85
CA LYS A 85 4.78 -9.23 -4.62
C LYS A 85 6.06 -8.37 -4.67
N GLY A 86 6.01 -7.24 -5.35
CA GLY A 86 7.12 -6.30 -5.51
C GLY A 86 7.20 -5.23 -4.42
N ILE A 87 6.12 -5.00 -3.66
CA ILE A 87 6.01 -3.88 -2.72
C ILE A 87 7.03 -4.00 -1.58
N ILE A 88 7.04 -5.13 -0.87
CA ILE A 88 7.96 -5.33 0.27
C ILE A 88 9.43 -5.27 -0.16
N PRO A 89 9.86 -5.96 -1.23
CA PRO A 89 11.21 -5.79 -1.78
C PRO A 89 11.56 -4.34 -2.14
N ALA A 90 10.62 -3.57 -2.70
CA ALA A 90 10.86 -2.17 -3.06
C ALA A 90 11.06 -1.26 -1.83
N VAL A 91 10.33 -1.49 -0.73
CA VAL A 91 10.56 -0.80 0.55
C VAL A 91 11.94 -1.15 1.10
N GLN A 92 12.32 -2.43 1.11
CA GLN A 92 13.65 -2.87 1.57
C GLN A 92 14.79 -2.28 0.72
N ALA A 93 14.58 -2.17 -0.59
CA ALA A 93 15.55 -1.56 -1.52
C ALA A 93 15.56 -0.02 -1.46
N LYS A 94 14.76 0.61 -0.58
CA LYS A 94 14.61 2.06 -0.44
C LYS A 94 14.13 2.75 -1.73
N GLN A 95 13.42 2.03 -2.58
CA GLN A 95 12.74 2.57 -3.76
C GLN A 95 11.37 3.18 -3.39
N LEU A 96 10.87 2.83 -2.21
CA LEU A 96 9.68 3.35 -1.55
C LEU A 96 10.05 3.73 -0.12
N ASP A 97 9.43 4.78 0.40
CA ASP A 97 9.55 5.17 1.82
C ASP A 97 8.66 4.30 2.71
N GLY A 98 7.54 3.85 2.17
CA GLY A 98 6.60 2.98 2.84
C GLY A 98 5.65 2.30 1.87
N ALA A 99 4.69 1.56 2.41
CA ALA A 99 3.65 0.89 1.63
C ALA A 99 2.34 0.79 2.41
N ILE A 100 1.24 0.99 1.71
CA ILE A 100 -0.12 0.76 2.20
C ILE A 100 -0.88 0.02 1.10
N ALA A 101 -1.23 -1.24 1.35
CA ALA A 101 -1.76 -2.16 0.35
C ALA A 101 -2.41 -3.39 1.00
N GLY A 102 -3.28 -3.20 2.02
CA GLY A 102 -3.84 -4.32 2.77
C GLY A 102 -2.75 -5.25 3.35
N ILE A 103 -1.64 -4.71 3.83
CA ILE A 103 -0.48 -5.51 4.23
C ILE A 103 -0.69 -6.09 5.62
N SER A 104 -0.92 -7.40 5.72
CA SER A 104 -1.02 -8.09 7.00
C SER A 104 0.27 -7.97 7.80
N ILE A 105 0.14 -7.59 9.08
CA ILE A 105 1.23 -7.57 10.05
C ILE A 105 1.48 -9.02 10.51
N ASN A 106 2.69 -9.53 10.29
CA ASN A 106 3.12 -10.83 10.80
C ASN A 106 4.59 -10.82 11.20
N ASP A 107 5.03 -11.83 11.95
CA ASP A 107 6.38 -11.84 12.53
C ASP A 107 7.47 -11.88 11.44
N LYS A 108 7.27 -12.66 10.38
CA LYS A 108 8.23 -12.72 9.26
C LYS A 108 8.43 -11.36 8.59
N ARG A 109 7.36 -10.59 8.41
CA ARG A 109 7.46 -9.23 7.85
C ARG A 109 8.08 -8.25 8.85
N LYS A 110 7.82 -8.40 10.16
CA LYS A 110 8.42 -7.58 11.22
C LYS A 110 9.93 -7.76 11.35
N GLU A 111 10.51 -8.85 10.87
CA GLU A 111 11.97 -9.01 10.84
C GLU A 111 12.64 -7.98 9.94
N ILE A 112 11.98 -7.58 8.85
CA ILE A 112 12.54 -6.77 7.76
C ILE A 112 11.89 -5.40 7.58
N LEU A 113 10.72 -5.18 8.17
CA LEU A 113 9.94 -3.93 8.13
C LEU A 113 9.52 -3.52 9.54
N ASP A 114 9.25 -2.24 9.72
CA ASP A 114 8.41 -1.75 10.81
C ASP A 114 7.01 -1.42 10.28
N PHE A 115 6.03 -1.44 11.16
CA PHE A 115 4.64 -1.18 10.82
C PHE A 115 4.07 -0.07 11.70
N SER A 116 3.07 0.63 11.17
CA SER A 116 2.19 1.45 12.00
C SER A 116 1.43 0.56 13.01
N GLU A 117 0.76 1.19 13.96
CA GLU A 117 -0.35 0.53 14.66
C GLU A 117 -1.35 -0.03 13.65
N PRO A 118 -2.04 -1.15 13.99
CA PRO A 118 -3.03 -1.75 13.12
C PRO A 118 -4.14 -0.74 12.75
N TYR A 119 -4.45 -0.67 11.45
CA TYR A 119 -5.54 0.19 11.00
C TYR A 119 -6.81 -0.57 10.62
N TYR A 120 -6.73 -1.87 10.30
CA TYR A 120 -7.90 -2.66 9.94
C TYR A 120 -7.76 -4.11 10.39
N GLN A 121 -8.85 -4.72 10.86
CA GLN A 121 -8.89 -6.16 11.17
C GLN A 121 -9.28 -6.92 9.90
N ALA A 122 -8.40 -7.77 9.42
CA ALA A 122 -8.60 -8.60 8.25
C ALA A 122 -8.93 -10.07 8.62
N GLY A 123 -8.09 -10.98 8.20
CA GLY A 123 -8.18 -12.42 8.41
C GLY A 123 -8.57 -13.17 7.14
N LEU A 124 -7.94 -14.32 6.93
CA LEU A 124 -8.10 -15.15 5.74
C LEU A 124 -9.40 -15.96 5.76
N SER A 125 -9.95 -16.21 4.59
CA SER A 125 -11.13 -17.05 4.38
C SER A 125 -10.94 -17.95 3.16
N LEU A 126 -11.53 -19.15 3.20
CA LEU A 126 -11.68 -20.00 2.02
C LEU A 126 -12.84 -19.49 1.17
N VAL A 127 -12.60 -19.39 -0.12
CA VAL A 127 -13.58 -18.89 -1.09
C VAL A 127 -13.71 -19.89 -2.23
N VAL A 128 -14.93 -20.31 -2.48
CA VAL A 128 -15.27 -21.29 -3.53
C VAL A 128 -16.32 -20.70 -4.47
N ARG A 129 -16.56 -21.37 -5.58
CA ARG A 129 -17.68 -21.03 -6.45
C ARG A 129 -19.01 -21.28 -5.71
N GLU A 130 -20.01 -20.48 -5.97
CA GLU A 130 -21.31 -20.49 -5.28
C GLU A 130 -22.00 -21.87 -5.31
N ASP A 131 -21.91 -22.58 -6.44
CA ASP A 131 -22.49 -23.91 -6.63
C ASP A 131 -21.64 -25.05 -6.02
N ASN A 132 -20.48 -24.75 -5.42
CA ASN A 132 -19.67 -25.77 -4.75
C ASN A 132 -20.38 -26.33 -3.53
N THR A 133 -20.40 -27.68 -3.42
CA THR A 133 -21.02 -28.41 -2.31
C THR A 133 -20.04 -29.36 -1.61
N THR A 134 -18.78 -29.40 -2.04
CA THR A 134 -17.80 -30.40 -1.61
C THR A 134 -16.71 -29.83 -0.70
N ILE A 135 -16.45 -28.53 -0.74
CA ILE A 135 -15.45 -27.89 0.11
C ILE A 135 -16.20 -27.03 1.13
N ASN A 136 -16.06 -27.38 2.41
CA ASN A 136 -16.64 -26.66 3.55
C ASN A 136 -15.57 -26.18 4.53
N GLY A 137 -14.32 -26.64 4.37
CA GLY A 137 -13.18 -26.28 5.22
C GLY A 137 -11.88 -26.83 4.69
N GLU A 138 -10.80 -26.62 5.45
CA GLU A 138 -9.44 -27.02 5.06
C GLU A 138 -9.30 -28.53 4.80
N ALA A 139 -10.01 -29.35 5.56
CA ALA A 139 -9.92 -30.82 5.45
C ALA A 139 -10.40 -31.35 4.08
N ASP A 140 -11.21 -30.57 3.37
CA ASP A 140 -11.78 -30.97 2.07
C ASP A 140 -10.84 -30.59 0.90
N LEU A 141 -9.64 -30.08 1.16
CA LEU A 141 -8.71 -29.60 0.15
C LEU A 141 -7.83 -30.70 -0.48
N ALA A 142 -7.96 -31.95 -0.03
CA ALA A 142 -7.19 -33.06 -0.59
C ALA A 142 -7.41 -33.21 -2.11
N GLY A 143 -6.32 -33.12 -2.88
CA GLY A 143 -6.33 -33.19 -4.35
C GLY A 143 -7.01 -32.00 -5.06
N LYS A 144 -7.32 -30.92 -4.36
CA LYS A 144 -7.93 -29.70 -4.91
C LYS A 144 -6.88 -28.73 -5.46
N THR A 145 -7.34 -27.82 -6.30
CA THR A 145 -6.51 -26.74 -6.84
C THR A 145 -6.84 -25.43 -6.12
N ILE A 146 -5.84 -24.82 -5.49
CA ILE A 146 -5.92 -23.53 -4.80
C ILE A 146 -5.38 -22.46 -5.74
N ALA A 147 -6.18 -21.47 -6.14
CA ALA A 147 -5.69 -20.25 -6.79
C ALA A 147 -5.29 -19.25 -5.71
N ILE A 148 -4.12 -18.61 -5.87
CA ILE A 148 -3.63 -17.68 -4.84
C ILE A 148 -2.81 -16.53 -5.42
N LYS A 149 -2.88 -15.35 -4.81
CA LYS A 149 -2.10 -14.18 -5.19
C LYS A 149 -0.69 -14.25 -4.58
N LYS A 150 0.32 -14.02 -5.40
CA LYS A 150 1.74 -14.07 -5.02
C LYS A 150 2.11 -13.06 -3.92
N GLY A 151 2.96 -13.48 -2.99
CA GLY A 151 3.53 -12.62 -1.96
C GLY A 151 2.63 -12.30 -0.77
N THR A 152 1.40 -12.82 -0.76
CA THR A 152 0.42 -12.61 0.32
C THR A 152 0.63 -13.57 1.49
N THR A 153 0.02 -13.29 2.63
CA THR A 153 -0.12 -14.25 3.75
C THR A 153 -0.94 -15.44 3.32
N GLY A 154 -1.97 -15.23 2.49
CA GLY A 154 -2.74 -16.30 1.88
C GLY A 154 -1.90 -17.26 1.05
N ALA A 155 -0.86 -16.78 0.34
CA ALA A 155 0.05 -17.64 -0.41
C ALA A 155 0.86 -18.57 0.51
N THR A 156 1.39 -18.03 1.62
CA THR A 156 2.08 -18.85 2.62
C THR A 156 1.14 -19.92 3.19
N PHE A 157 -0.09 -19.55 3.50
CA PHE A 157 -1.10 -20.46 4.02
C PHE A 157 -1.52 -21.53 2.98
N ALA A 158 -1.66 -21.13 1.70
CA ALA A 158 -1.94 -22.06 0.61
C ALA A 158 -0.83 -23.11 0.42
N ASP A 159 0.44 -22.71 0.57
CA ASP A 159 1.59 -23.63 0.50
C ASP A 159 1.55 -24.65 1.66
N GLU A 160 1.24 -24.20 2.86
CA GLU A 160 1.10 -25.06 4.04
C GLU A 160 -0.04 -26.06 3.84
N LEU A 161 -1.20 -25.61 3.34
CA LEU A 161 -2.33 -26.50 3.04
C LEU A 161 -2.02 -27.44 1.88
N GLY A 162 -1.29 -26.98 0.86
CA GLY A 162 -0.81 -27.80 -0.25
C GLY A 162 0.06 -28.96 0.25
N GLN A 163 1.00 -28.67 1.15
CA GLN A 163 1.85 -29.69 1.78
C GLN A 163 1.05 -30.65 2.68
N LYS A 164 0.13 -30.11 3.48
CA LYS A 164 -0.65 -30.88 4.45
C LYS A 164 -1.66 -31.81 3.82
N TYR A 165 -2.36 -31.35 2.77
CA TYR A 165 -3.49 -32.07 2.18
C TYR A 165 -3.24 -32.55 0.75
N GLY A 166 -2.07 -32.26 0.15
CA GLY A 166 -1.78 -32.64 -1.24
C GLY A 166 -2.55 -31.78 -2.25
N ALA A 167 -2.90 -30.55 -1.90
CA ALA A 167 -3.53 -29.62 -2.83
C ALA A 167 -2.50 -29.01 -3.79
N THR A 168 -2.93 -28.73 -5.02
CA THR A 168 -2.10 -28.03 -6.02
C THR A 168 -2.28 -26.53 -5.89
N VAL A 169 -1.18 -25.75 -5.79
CA VAL A 169 -1.25 -24.30 -5.69
C VAL A 169 -0.93 -23.65 -7.03
N LYS A 170 -1.81 -22.77 -7.52
CA LYS A 170 -1.64 -21.94 -8.72
C LYS A 170 -1.53 -20.48 -8.33
N TYR A 171 -0.47 -19.80 -8.81
CA TYR A 171 -0.15 -18.44 -8.39
C TYR A 171 -0.52 -17.40 -9.45
N PHE A 172 -1.14 -16.31 -9.02
CA PHE A 172 -1.57 -15.16 -9.81
C PHE A 172 -0.89 -13.88 -9.35
N ASP A 173 -0.85 -12.87 -10.20
CA ASP A 173 -0.25 -11.58 -9.87
C ASP A 173 -1.24 -10.65 -9.17
N ASP A 174 -2.54 -10.81 -9.41
CA ASP A 174 -3.62 -9.98 -8.89
C ASP A 174 -4.84 -10.80 -8.42
N SER A 175 -5.66 -10.22 -7.53
CA SER A 175 -6.87 -10.87 -7.00
C SER A 175 -7.97 -11.04 -8.05
N PRO A 176 -8.23 -10.10 -8.99
CA PRO A 176 -9.20 -10.31 -10.05
C PRO A 176 -8.96 -11.57 -10.88
N SER A 177 -7.72 -11.79 -11.35
CA SER A 177 -7.35 -13.00 -12.10
C SER A 177 -7.51 -14.27 -11.28
N MET A 178 -7.11 -14.22 -10.01
CA MET A 178 -7.28 -15.32 -9.06
C MET A 178 -8.75 -15.68 -8.86
N PHE A 179 -9.63 -14.70 -8.65
CA PHE A 179 -11.08 -14.93 -8.53
C PHE A 179 -11.67 -15.52 -9.80
N GLN A 180 -11.24 -15.04 -10.97
CA GLN A 180 -11.72 -15.54 -12.25
C GLN A 180 -11.42 -17.03 -12.47
N GLU A 181 -10.28 -17.53 -11.99
CA GLU A 181 -9.94 -18.97 -12.04
C GLU A 181 -10.93 -19.83 -11.25
N VAL A 182 -11.34 -19.36 -10.06
CA VAL A 182 -12.36 -20.06 -9.27
C VAL A 182 -13.73 -19.96 -9.92
N GLN A 183 -14.11 -18.78 -10.40
CA GLN A 183 -15.39 -18.56 -11.11
C GLN A 183 -15.54 -19.44 -12.35
N ASN A 184 -14.46 -19.63 -13.10
CA ASN A 184 -14.42 -20.46 -14.31
C ASN A 184 -14.32 -21.98 -14.00
N GLY A 185 -14.07 -22.36 -12.74
CA GLY A 185 -13.86 -23.74 -12.34
C GLY A 185 -12.49 -24.31 -12.72
N ASN A 186 -11.52 -23.46 -13.08
CA ASN A 186 -10.12 -23.84 -13.34
C ASN A 186 -9.32 -24.03 -12.04
N ALA A 187 -9.83 -23.50 -10.93
CA ALA A 187 -9.41 -23.77 -9.57
C ALA A 187 -10.63 -24.06 -8.71
N ASP A 188 -10.48 -24.91 -7.70
CA ASP A 188 -11.57 -25.32 -6.79
C ASP A 188 -11.85 -24.28 -5.72
N VAL A 189 -10.80 -23.57 -5.26
CA VAL A 189 -10.82 -22.70 -4.10
C VAL A 189 -9.77 -21.58 -4.24
N THR A 190 -10.01 -20.47 -3.56
CA THR A 190 -8.97 -19.47 -3.26
C THR A 190 -8.98 -19.12 -1.79
N ILE A 191 -7.89 -18.53 -1.31
CA ILE A 191 -7.75 -17.97 0.03
C ILE A 191 -7.60 -16.47 -0.12
N GLU A 192 -8.55 -15.74 0.47
CA GLU A 192 -8.56 -14.27 0.36
C GLU A 192 -8.90 -13.64 1.71
N ASP A 193 -8.47 -12.41 1.89
CA ASP A 193 -8.80 -11.63 3.07
C ASP A 193 -10.30 -11.37 3.13
N TYR A 194 -10.89 -11.68 4.28
CA TYR A 194 -12.33 -11.60 4.48
C TYR A 194 -12.96 -10.25 4.07
N PRO A 195 -12.41 -9.08 4.40
CA PRO A 195 -13.03 -7.83 4.02
C PRO A 195 -13.09 -7.64 2.50
N VAL A 196 -12.12 -8.14 1.76
CA VAL A 196 -12.04 -8.04 0.29
C VAL A 196 -13.08 -8.94 -0.38
N ILE A 197 -13.12 -10.22 0.01
CA ILE A 197 -14.10 -11.12 -0.59
C ILE A 197 -15.53 -10.79 -0.15
N SER A 198 -15.74 -10.37 1.09
CA SER A 198 -17.05 -9.91 1.56
C SER A 198 -17.53 -8.68 0.79
N TYR A 199 -16.66 -7.71 0.54
CA TYR A 199 -16.95 -6.57 -0.30
C TYR A 199 -17.30 -7.02 -1.73
N LYS A 200 -16.45 -7.85 -2.36
CA LYS A 200 -16.69 -8.33 -3.72
C LYS A 200 -18.04 -9.03 -3.88
N ILE A 201 -18.41 -9.92 -2.98
CA ILE A 201 -19.72 -10.62 -3.02
C ILE A 201 -20.87 -9.61 -2.86
N THR A 202 -20.69 -8.58 -2.02
CA THR A 202 -21.73 -7.57 -1.76
C THR A 202 -21.96 -6.66 -2.96
N VAL A 203 -20.90 -6.20 -3.63
CA VAL A 203 -21.02 -5.23 -4.74
C VAL A 203 -21.19 -5.91 -6.09
N ASP A 204 -20.84 -7.18 -6.22
CA ASP A 204 -20.93 -7.97 -7.44
C ASP A 204 -21.66 -9.31 -7.16
N PRO A 205 -23.00 -9.29 -7.07
CA PRO A 205 -23.76 -10.54 -6.89
C PRO A 205 -23.58 -11.56 -8.03
N ALA A 206 -23.10 -11.10 -9.21
CA ALA A 206 -22.78 -11.99 -10.33
C ALA A 206 -21.41 -12.66 -10.18
N SER A 207 -20.66 -12.37 -9.12
CA SER A 207 -19.35 -12.97 -8.87
C SER A 207 -19.39 -14.50 -8.72
N LYS A 208 -20.57 -15.07 -8.36
CA LYS A 208 -20.75 -16.51 -8.17
C LYS A 208 -19.72 -17.13 -7.22
N LEU A 209 -19.29 -16.36 -6.22
CA LEU A 209 -18.38 -16.78 -5.18
C LEU A 209 -19.07 -16.81 -3.83
N LYS A 210 -18.63 -17.69 -2.95
CA LYS A 210 -19.05 -17.73 -1.55
C LYS A 210 -17.90 -18.08 -0.63
N ILE A 211 -17.97 -17.58 0.59
CA ILE A 211 -17.07 -17.94 1.69
C ILE A 211 -17.55 -19.25 2.29
N VAL A 212 -16.62 -20.14 2.64
CA VAL A 212 -16.89 -21.40 3.33
C VAL A 212 -15.99 -21.56 4.56
N GLY A 213 -16.48 -22.27 5.57
CA GLY A 213 -15.78 -22.48 6.83
C GLY A 213 -15.64 -21.22 7.67
N ASP A 214 -14.83 -21.32 8.73
CA ASP A 214 -14.50 -20.22 9.61
C ASP A 214 -13.35 -19.38 9.04
N ARG A 215 -13.09 -18.20 9.63
CA ARG A 215 -11.87 -17.45 9.35
C ARG A 215 -10.64 -18.24 9.76
N LEU A 216 -9.64 -18.30 8.89
CA LEU A 216 -8.45 -19.11 9.07
C LEU A 216 -7.45 -18.47 10.04
N ASN A 217 -7.48 -17.14 10.17
CA ASN A 217 -6.64 -16.38 11.11
C ASN A 217 -7.29 -15.05 11.50
N GLY A 218 -6.61 -14.30 12.40
CA GLY A 218 -7.04 -12.98 12.89
C GLY A 218 -6.11 -11.85 12.49
N ASP A 219 -5.59 -11.86 11.28
CA ASP A 219 -4.63 -10.86 10.79
C ASP A 219 -5.17 -9.43 10.85
N HIS A 220 -4.25 -8.49 10.98
CA HIS A 220 -4.53 -7.06 10.93
C HIS A 220 -3.64 -6.40 9.87
N TYR A 221 -4.16 -5.38 9.19
CA TYR A 221 -3.38 -4.55 8.29
C TYR A 221 -2.64 -3.44 9.01
N GLY A 222 -1.42 -3.16 8.53
CA GLY A 222 -0.59 -2.05 8.95
C GLY A 222 0.09 -1.36 7.78
N ILE A 223 0.45 -0.11 7.97
CA ILE A 223 1.24 0.65 7.01
C ILE A 223 2.70 0.28 7.23
N ALA A 224 3.33 -0.30 6.20
CA ALA A 224 4.70 -0.77 6.28
C ALA A 224 5.70 0.36 5.99
N VAL A 225 6.79 0.40 6.73
CA VAL A 225 7.95 1.29 6.48
C VAL A 225 9.25 0.48 6.57
N LEU A 226 10.33 1.05 6.04
CA LEU A 226 11.64 0.43 6.15
C LEU A 226 12.00 0.22 7.64
N LYS A 227 12.58 -0.94 7.95
CA LYS A 227 13.05 -1.28 9.31
C LYS A 227 13.95 -0.18 9.86
N GLY A 228 13.61 0.32 11.05
CA GLY A 228 14.33 1.40 11.73
C GLY A 228 13.89 2.83 11.34
N ASN A 229 12.97 3.01 10.39
CA ASN A 229 12.44 4.33 10.04
C ASN A 229 11.40 4.82 11.07
N LYS A 230 11.89 5.13 12.27
CA LYS A 230 11.05 5.56 13.40
C LYS A 230 10.34 6.89 13.12
N GLU A 231 11.01 7.83 12.43
CA GLU A 231 10.41 9.14 12.10
C GLU A 231 9.08 8.97 11.36
N LEU A 232 9.09 8.19 10.28
CA LEU A 232 7.90 7.98 9.47
C LEU A 232 6.87 7.12 10.22
N GLN A 233 7.30 6.08 10.93
CA GLN A 233 6.42 5.23 11.74
C GLN A 233 5.66 6.07 12.79
N ASP A 234 6.35 6.96 13.49
CA ASP A 234 5.75 7.79 14.53
C ASP A 234 4.74 8.80 13.93
N LYS A 235 5.04 9.38 12.76
CA LYS A 235 4.08 10.22 12.01
C LYS A 235 2.83 9.42 11.61
N LEU A 236 2.98 8.22 11.07
CA LEU A 236 1.86 7.37 10.69
C LEU A 236 0.98 7.02 11.89
N ASN A 237 1.58 6.67 13.02
CA ASN A 237 0.85 6.37 14.24
C ASN A 237 0.14 7.59 14.84
N SER A 238 0.82 8.75 14.86
CA SER A 238 0.23 10.01 15.29
C SER A 238 -0.97 10.39 14.43
N GLY A 239 -0.83 10.33 13.11
CA GLY A 239 -1.90 10.63 12.17
C GLY A 239 -3.08 9.67 12.30
N LEU A 240 -2.83 8.35 12.36
CA LEU A 240 -3.88 7.34 12.59
C LEU A 240 -4.67 7.62 13.87
N LYS A 241 -3.97 7.96 14.95
CA LYS A 241 -4.60 8.30 16.23
C LYS A 241 -5.52 9.52 16.08
N LYS A 242 -5.01 10.61 15.49
CA LYS A 242 -5.80 11.83 15.23
C LYS A 242 -7.05 11.55 14.38
N LEU A 243 -6.92 10.74 13.32
CA LEU A 243 -8.05 10.39 12.46
C LEU A 243 -9.11 9.57 13.20
N LYS A 244 -8.71 8.68 14.13
CA LYS A 244 -9.63 7.94 14.98
C LYS A 244 -10.32 8.86 16.00
N GLU A 245 -9.59 9.78 16.60
CA GLU A 245 -10.12 10.72 17.59
C GLU A 245 -11.10 11.76 17.02
N ASN A 246 -10.86 12.21 15.77
CA ASN A 246 -11.73 13.21 15.11
C ASN A 246 -12.83 12.61 14.24
N GLY A 247 -12.96 11.27 14.19
CA GLY A 247 -13.98 10.55 13.44
C GLY A 247 -13.72 10.42 11.92
N LYS A 248 -12.61 10.98 11.42
CA LYS A 248 -12.27 10.89 9.98
C LYS A 248 -11.95 9.47 9.55
N TYR A 249 -11.37 8.66 10.43
CA TYR A 249 -11.14 7.24 10.18
C TYR A 249 -12.46 6.51 9.88
N ASP A 250 -13.47 6.70 10.72
CA ASP A 250 -14.78 6.05 10.53
C ASP A 250 -15.50 6.56 9.27
N GLU A 251 -15.35 7.85 8.94
CA GLU A 251 -15.88 8.41 7.69
C GLU A 251 -15.26 7.71 6.47
N ILE A 252 -13.94 7.52 6.45
CA ILE A 252 -13.24 6.83 5.35
C ILE A 252 -13.73 5.38 5.25
N ILE A 253 -13.72 4.63 6.35
CA ILE A 253 -14.18 3.22 6.36
C ILE A 253 -15.61 3.12 5.85
N ASN A 254 -16.50 3.97 6.34
CA ASN A 254 -17.91 3.96 5.98
C ASN A 254 -18.18 4.34 4.52
N THR A 255 -17.32 5.16 3.91
CA THR A 255 -17.41 5.52 2.49
C THR A 255 -17.36 4.29 1.59
N TYR A 256 -16.58 3.29 1.95
CA TYR A 256 -16.35 2.10 1.12
C TYR A 256 -17.13 0.86 1.60
N LEU A 257 -17.38 0.72 2.90
CA LEU A 257 -17.98 -0.50 3.46
C LEU A 257 -19.48 -0.38 3.76
N ASN A 258 -20.02 0.83 3.97
CA ASN A 258 -21.46 1.03 4.15
C ASN A 258 -22.18 1.15 2.80
N THR A 259 -22.03 0.16 1.93
CA THR A 259 -22.69 0.08 0.62
C THR A 259 -24.16 -0.37 0.71
N LYS A 260 -24.84 -0.14 1.84
CA LYS A 260 -26.29 -0.31 1.89
C LYS A 260 -26.94 0.78 1.07
N LYS A 261 -27.27 0.44 -0.17
CA LYS A 261 -28.32 1.10 -0.92
C LYS A 261 -29.66 0.45 -0.64
#